data_4f6ca2f493d8eadeddd7ccbb1cb2a37f
#
_entry.id   4f6ca2f493d8eadeddd7ccbb1cb2a37f
#
_cell.length_a   1.000
_cell.length_b   1.000
_cell.length_c   1.000
_cell.angle_alpha   90.00
_cell.angle_beta   90.00
_cell.angle_gamma   90.00
#
_symmetry.space_group_name_H-M   'P 1'
#
loop_
_entity.id
_entity.type
_entity.pdbx_description
1 polymer ?
#
loop_
_entity_poly.entity_id
_entity_poly.type
_entity_poly.pdbx_seq_one_letter_code
_entity_poly.pdbx_strand_id
1 'polypeptide(L)'
;MKLYVLIIAIILSIGTARTQNIDSLLMQREDTTQFIRSDSLVLQFLEYSNIPITDNNKVKLIKSGREKFEDLFEAIRGAKHHIHLEYFNFRNDSIANALFDLLGEKVKEGVQVRAMFDAFGIWSNNK
;
A
#
# COMPACT_ATOMS: atom_id res chain seq x y z
N MET A 1 12.31 28.72 48.85
CA MET A 1 13.28 27.83 48.19
C MET A 1 12.87 26.37 48.20
N LYS A 2 12.21 25.81 49.20
CA LYS A 2 11.77 24.40 49.23
C LYS A 2 10.64 24.04 48.25
N LEU A 3 9.74 25.00 47.92
CA LEU A 3 8.60 24.73 47.05
C LEU A 3 9.03 24.53 45.59
N TYR A 4 10.01 25.29 45.11
CA TYR A 4 10.51 25.14 43.72
C TYR A 4 11.22 23.80 43.47
N VAL A 5 11.93 23.28 44.45
CA VAL A 5 12.59 21.98 44.34
C VAL A 5 11.56 20.85 44.23
N LEU A 6 10.44 20.97 44.96
CA LEU A 6 9.36 19.97 44.89
C LEU A 6 8.63 19.96 43.51
N ILE A 7 8.39 21.16 42.93
CA ILE A 7 7.76 21.28 41.62
C ILE A 7 8.67 20.72 40.51
N ILE A 8 9.98 20.99 40.56
CA ILE A 8 10.96 20.44 39.61
C ILE A 8 11.02 18.93 39.71
N ALA A 9 11.02 18.37 40.95
CA ALA A 9 11.00 16.92 41.13
C ALA A 9 9.75 16.24 40.59
N ILE A 10 8.58 16.89 40.72
CA ILE A 10 7.31 16.39 40.17
C ILE A 10 7.33 16.46 38.63
N ILE A 11 7.83 17.54 38.03
CA ILE A 11 7.93 17.68 36.57
C ILE A 11 8.91 16.65 35.99
N LEU A 12 10.04 16.42 36.65
CA LEU A 12 11.01 15.38 36.24
C LEU A 12 10.42 13.97 36.38
N SER A 13 9.66 13.69 37.44
CA SER A 13 9.03 12.37 37.63
C SER A 13 7.92 12.09 36.60
N ILE A 14 7.16 13.11 36.23
CA ILE A 14 6.12 13.00 35.17
C ILE A 14 6.79 12.83 33.79
N GLY A 15 7.90 13.52 33.53
CA GLY A 15 8.67 13.39 32.31
C GLY A 15 9.26 11.98 32.13
N THR A 16 9.90 11.45 33.18
CA THR A 16 10.46 10.08 33.15
C THR A 16 9.39 9.00 33.06
N ALA A 17 8.26 9.17 33.76
CA ALA A 17 7.14 8.23 33.67
C ALA A 17 6.52 8.22 32.24
N ARG A 18 6.44 9.38 31.58
CA ARG A 18 5.97 9.46 30.18
C ARG A 18 6.95 8.81 29.21
N THR A 19 8.24 9.04 29.37
CA THR A 19 9.27 8.43 28.51
C THR A 19 9.31 6.92 28.69
N GLN A 20 9.25 6.43 29.93
CA GLN A 20 9.19 4.99 30.22
C GLN A 20 7.92 4.33 29.62
N ASN A 21 6.80 5.04 29.61
CA ASN A 21 5.56 4.52 29.02
C ASN A 21 5.65 4.47 27.48
N ILE A 22 6.30 5.45 26.85
CA ILE A 22 6.54 5.44 25.41
C ILE A 22 7.53 4.36 25.02
N ASP A 23 8.64 4.21 25.76
CA ASP A 23 9.64 3.17 25.50
C ASP A 23 9.06 1.77 25.72
N SER A 24 8.24 1.57 26.76
CA SER A 24 7.54 0.30 26.97
C SER A 24 6.51 0.00 25.88
N LEU A 25 5.84 1.03 25.34
CA LEU A 25 4.91 0.90 24.22
C LEU A 25 5.66 0.62 22.90
N LEU A 26 6.86 1.17 22.72
CA LEU A 26 7.70 0.89 21.55
C LEU A 26 8.33 -0.51 21.62
N MET A 27 8.76 -0.95 22.81
CA MET A 27 9.27 -2.31 23.04
C MET A 27 8.18 -3.39 22.92
N GLN A 28 6.93 -3.10 23.32
CA GLN A 28 5.79 -3.99 23.09
C GLN A 28 5.36 -4.07 21.63
N ARG A 29 5.86 -3.17 20.76
CA ARG A 29 5.53 -3.16 19.32
C ARG A 29 6.23 -4.27 18.53
N GLU A 30 7.18 -4.97 19.11
CA GLU A 30 7.81 -6.18 18.53
C GLU A 30 7.04 -7.47 18.86
N ASP A 31 6.02 -7.42 19.71
CA ASP A 31 5.23 -8.60 20.05
C ASP A 31 4.10 -8.77 19.00
N THR A 32 4.08 -9.94 18.38
CA THR A 32 3.07 -10.38 17.39
C THR A 32 1.63 -10.20 17.89
N THR A 33 1.40 -10.17 19.19
CA THR A 33 0.09 -9.91 19.81
C THR A 33 -0.40 -8.47 19.65
N GLN A 34 0.48 -7.48 19.48
CA GLN A 34 0.08 -6.10 19.18
C GLN A 34 -0.25 -5.87 17.71
N PHE A 35 0.36 -6.63 16.82
CA PHE A 35 -0.05 -6.63 15.41
C PHE A 35 -1.51 -7.04 15.27
N ILE A 36 -1.93 -8.08 16.00
CA ILE A 36 -3.32 -8.55 16.06
C ILE A 36 -4.27 -7.48 16.64
N ARG A 37 -3.82 -6.65 17.59
CA ARG A 37 -4.64 -5.56 18.15
C ARG A 37 -4.81 -4.38 17.19
N SER A 38 -3.80 -4.01 16.43
CA SER A 38 -3.94 -2.97 15.41
C SER A 38 -4.86 -3.43 14.28
N ASP A 39 -4.78 -4.70 13.90
CA ASP A 39 -5.69 -5.30 12.92
C ASP A 39 -7.13 -5.29 13.40
N SER A 40 -7.38 -5.56 14.69
CA SER A 40 -8.73 -5.51 15.23
C SER A 40 -9.37 -4.12 15.17
N LEU A 41 -8.61 -3.05 15.35
CA LEU A 41 -9.10 -1.67 15.21
C LEU A 41 -9.41 -1.32 13.75
N VAL A 42 -8.56 -1.76 12.83
CA VAL A 42 -8.81 -1.60 11.39
C VAL A 42 -10.05 -2.37 10.97
N LEU A 43 -10.21 -3.61 11.41
CA LEU A 43 -11.38 -4.43 11.11
C LEU A 43 -12.67 -3.78 11.65
N GLN A 44 -12.68 -3.29 12.89
CA GLN A 44 -13.81 -2.56 13.48
C GLN A 44 -14.14 -1.28 12.69
N PHE A 45 -13.13 -0.55 12.24
CA PHE A 45 -13.34 0.65 11.41
C PHE A 45 -13.96 0.29 10.06
N LEU A 46 -13.47 -0.76 9.40
CA LEU A 46 -14.00 -1.23 8.12
C LEU A 46 -15.45 -1.69 8.26
N GLU A 47 -15.76 -2.45 9.31
CA GLU A 47 -17.11 -2.90 9.64
C GLU A 47 -18.06 -1.72 9.92
N TYR A 48 -17.63 -0.77 10.76
CA TYR A 48 -18.40 0.45 11.04
C TYR A 48 -18.67 1.27 9.78
N SER A 49 -17.70 1.31 8.85
CA SER A 49 -17.79 2.04 7.58
C SER A 49 -18.53 1.27 6.48
N ASN A 50 -19.08 0.09 6.76
CA ASN A 50 -19.70 -0.81 5.79
C ASN A 50 -18.77 -1.13 4.59
N ILE A 51 -17.45 -1.21 4.82
CA ILE A 51 -16.48 -1.59 3.81
C ILE A 51 -16.36 -3.12 3.82
N PRO A 52 -16.68 -3.82 2.71
CA PRO A 52 -16.62 -5.28 2.68
C PRO A 52 -15.19 -5.78 2.83
N ILE A 53 -15.03 -6.77 3.71
CA ILE A 53 -13.75 -7.44 3.94
C ILE A 53 -13.76 -8.77 3.20
N THR A 54 -12.66 -9.10 2.54
CA THR A 54 -12.49 -10.37 1.84
C THR A 54 -11.36 -11.18 2.47
N ASP A 55 -11.59 -12.47 2.73
CA ASP A 55 -10.62 -13.35 3.41
C ASP A 55 -9.71 -14.13 2.44
N ASN A 56 -10.11 -14.26 1.17
CA ASN A 56 -9.41 -15.06 0.17
C ASN A 56 -8.39 -14.25 -0.64
N ASN A 57 -7.51 -13.51 0.06
CA ASN A 57 -6.50 -12.69 -0.58
C ASN A 57 -5.16 -13.44 -0.67
N LYS A 58 -4.51 -13.37 -1.84
CA LYS A 58 -3.14 -13.85 -2.04
C LYS A 58 -2.23 -12.67 -2.33
N VAL A 59 -1.20 -12.49 -1.54
CA VAL A 59 -0.22 -11.41 -1.68
C VAL A 59 1.13 -11.97 -2.11
N LYS A 60 1.77 -11.33 -3.09
CA LYS A 60 3.16 -11.58 -3.49
C LYS A 60 3.93 -10.27 -3.39
N LEU A 61 5.04 -10.28 -2.65
CA LEU A 61 5.93 -9.14 -2.59
C LEU A 61 6.87 -9.12 -3.80
N ILE A 62 6.78 -8.07 -4.61
CA ILE A 62 7.64 -7.84 -5.78
C ILE A 62 8.72 -6.84 -5.40
N LYS A 63 9.99 -7.21 -5.59
CA LYS A 63 11.14 -6.42 -5.13
C LYS A 63 11.89 -5.68 -6.25
N SER A 64 11.55 -5.90 -7.52
CA SER A 64 12.22 -5.25 -8.63
C SER A 64 11.25 -4.88 -9.75
N GLY A 65 11.63 -3.85 -10.55
CA GLY A 65 10.86 -3.46 -11.73
C GLY A 65 10.80 -4.58 -12.78
N ARG A 66 11.86 -5.36 -12.93
CA ARG A 66 11.91 -6.50 -13.85
C ARG A 66 10.84 -7.54 -13.46
N GLU A 67 10.86 -7.99 -12.22
CA GLU A 67 9.90 -8.96 -11.69
C GLU A 67 8.45 -8.45 -11.83
N LYS A 68 8.23 -7.14 -11.54
CA LYS A 68 6.93 -6.50 -11.73
C LYS A 68 6.40 -6.66 -13.15
N PHE A 69 7.25 -6.38 -14.14
CA PHE A 69 6.81 -6.44 -15.53
C PHE A 69 6.69 -7.87 -16.05
N GLU A 70 7.55 -8.78 -15.63
CA GLU A 70 7.43 -10.20 -15.93
C GLU A 70 6.09 -10.75 -15.43
N ASP A 71 5.73 -10.52 -14.16
CA ASP A 71 4.47 -10.92 -13.57
C ASP A 71 3.25 -10.24 -14.25
N LEU A 72 3.37 -8.94 -14.57
CA LEU A 72 2.32 -8.20 -15.26
C LEU A 72 2.03 -8.80 -16.64
N PHE A 73 3.06 -9.03 -17.43
CA PHE A 73 2.90 -9.62 -18.77
C PHE A 73 2.36 -11.04 -18.70
N GLU A 74 2.78 -11.84 -17.72
CA GLU A 74 2.24 -13.18 -17.49
C GLU A 74 0.75 -13.13 -17.13
N ALA A 75 0.36 -12.25 -16.21
CA ALA A 75 -1.03 -12.08 -15.82
C ALA A 75 -1.92 -11.63 -16.99
N ILE A 76 -1.43 -10.72 -17.84
CA ILE A 76 -2.15 -10.26 -19.03
C ILE A 76 -2.32 -11.41 -20.04
N ARG A 77 -1.26 -12.19 -20.32
CA ARG A 77 -1.36 -13.37 -21.21
C ARG A 77 -2.39 -14.38 -20.69
N GLY A 78 -2.45 -14.57 -19.37
CA GLY A 78 -3.39 -15.50 -18.73
C GLY A 78 -4.84 -14.99 -18.65
N ALA A 79 -5.09 -13.72 -18.89
CA ALA A 79 -6.43 -13.13 -18.77
C ALA A 79 -7.39 -13.67 -19.84
N LYS A 80 -8.62 -14.03 -19.41
CA LYS A 80 -9.65 -14.62 -20.28
C LYS A 80 -10.94 -13.79 -20.39
N HIS A 81 -11.17 -12.87 -19.45
CA HIS A 81 -12.43 -12.14 -19.38
C HIS A 81 -12.24 -10.64 -19.49
N HIS A 82 -11.45 -10.04 -18.58
CA HIS A 82 -11.22 -8.59 -18.58
C HIS A 82 -9.85 -8.25 -18.01
N ILE A 83 -9.34 -7.10 -18.43
CA ILE A 83 -8.10 -6.47 -17.93
C ILE A 83 -8.45 -5.02 -17.60
N HIS A 84 -8.20 -4.61 -16.35
CA HIS A 84 -8.30 -3.22 -15.94
C HIS A 84 -6.92 -2.74 -15.52
N LEU A 85 -6.46 -1.67 -16.14
CA LEU A 85 -5.18 -1.03 -15.87
C LEU A 85 -5.42 0.38 -15.36
N GLU A 86 -4.74 0.75 -14.30
CA GLU A 86 -4.72 2.12 -13.77
C GLU A 86 -3.27 2.52 -13.52
N TYR A 87 -2.84 3.61 -14.17
CA TYR A 87 -1.50 4.14 -14.04
C TYR A 87 -1.52 5.64 -13.79
N PHE A 88 -0.88 6.08 -12.71
CA PHE A 88 -0.61 7.49 -12.47
C PHE A 88 0.49 7.98 -13.42
N ASN A 89 1.64 7.32 -13.44
CA ASN A 89 2.78 7.69 -14.27
C ASN A 89 3.02 6.63 -15.34
N PHE A 90 2.84 7.01 -16.59
CA PHE A 90 3.04 6.15 -17.74
C PHE A 90 3.94 6.85 -18.76
N ARG A 91 4.99 6.18 -19.23
CA ARG A 91 5.92 6.71 -20.20
C ARG A 91 5.79 5.98 -21.53
N ASN A 92 5.95 6.72 -22.61
CA ASN A 92 6.02 6.14 -23.95
C ASN A 92 7.43 5.58 -24.18
N ASP A 93 7.65 4.32 -23.80
CA ASP A 93 8.91 3.60 -23.93
C ASP A 93 8.71 2.20 -24.51
N SER A 94 9.77 1.41 -24.61
CA SER A 94 9.71 0.06 -25.16
C SER A 94 8.82 -0.89 -24.36
N ILE A 95 8.73 -0.69 -23.05
CA ILE A 95 7.86 -1.51 -22.17
C ILE A 95 6.40 -1.16 -22.43
N ALA A 96 6.11 0.13 -22.56
CA ALA A 96 4.76 0.60 -22.89
C ALA A 96 4.29 0.05 -24.24
N ASN A 97 5.13 0.11 -25.26
CA ASN A 97 4.80 -0.42 -26.59
C ASN A 97 4.52 -1.92 -26.52
N ALA A 98 5.38 -2.71 -25.87
CA ALA A 98 5.17 -4.13 -25.68
C ALA A 98 3.89 -4.45 -24.89
N LEU A 99 3.55 -3.60 -23.89
CA LEU A 99 2.30 -3.72 -23.14
C LEU A 99 1.08 -3.48 -24.04
N PHE A 100 1.08 -2.41 -24.83
CA PHE A 100 -0.03 -2.11 -25.73
C PHE A 100 -0.19 -3.16 -26.83
N ASP A 101 0.90 -3.69 -27.37
CA ASP A 101 0.84 -4.76 -28.34
C ASP A 101 0.16 -6.00 -27.75
N LEU A 102 0.57 -6.42 -26.56
CA LEU A 102 -0.05 -7.54 -25.86
C LEU A 102 -1.52 -7.30 -25.49
N LEU A 103 -1.87 -6.10 -25.05
CA LEU A 103 -3.27 -5.74 -24.80
C LEU A 103 -4.10 -5.79 -26.08
N GLY A 104 -3.55 -5.33 -27.21
CA GLY A 104 -4.17 -5.42 -28.52
C GLY A 104 -4.42 -6.87 -28.97
N GLU A 105 -3.49 -7.78 -28.70
CA GLU A 105 -3.69 -9.23 -28.92
C GLU A 105 -4.85 -9.76 -28.06
N LYS A 106 -4.89 -9.41 -26.77
CA LYS A 106 -5.97 -9.85 -25.87
C LYS A 106 -7.33 -9.32 -26.27
N VAL A 107 -7.42 -8.10 -26.81
CA VAL A 107 -8.68 -7.57 -27.38
C VAL A 107 -9.12 -8.42 -28.57
N LYS A 108 -8.22 -8.83 -29.46
CA LYS A 108 -8.54 -9.73 -30.58
C LYS A 108 -9.04 -11.09 -30.13
N GLU A 109 -8.58 -11.57 -28.96
CA GLU A 109 -9.06 -12.79 -28.31
C GLU A 109 -10.43 -12.63 -27.64
N GLY A 110 -11.01 -11.42 -27.63
CA GLY A 110 -12.29 -11.12 -27.01
C GLY A 110 -12.22 -10.69 -25.54
N VAL A 111 -11.03 -10.44 -25.00
CA VAL A 111 -10.85 -9.94 -23.64
C VAL A 111 -11.20 -8.45 -23.58
N GLN A 112 -12.02 -8.06 -22.60
CA GLN A 112 -12.36 -6.65 -22.40
C GLN A 112 -11.17 -5.92 -21.72
N VAL A 113 -10.61 -4.92 -22.40
CA VAL A 113 -9.51 -4.11 -21.88
C VAL A 113 -9.99 -2.70 -21.54
N ARG A 114 -9.73 -2.26 -20.32
CA ARG A 114 -9.96 -0.87 -19.87
C ARG A 114 -8.67 -0.35 -19.25
N ALA A 115 -8.18 0.76 -19.78
CA ALA A 115 -6.97 1.42 -19.26
C ALA A 115 -7.32 2.86 -18.88
N MET A 116 -6.92 3.24 -17.66
CA MET A 116 -7.06 4.60 -17.14
C MET A 116 -5.68 5.16 -16.84
N PHE A 117 -5.42 6.36 -17.34
CA PHE A 117 -4.17 7.07 -17.13
C PHE A 117 -4.45 8.44 -16.53
N ASP A 118 -3.65 8.84 -15.54
CA ASP A 118 -3.76 10.18 -14.97
C ASP A 118 -3.18 11.22 -15.95
N ALA A 119 -3.95 12.28 -16.20
CA ALA A 119 -3.56 13.33 -17.16
C ALA A 119 -2.28 14.07 -16.74
N PHE A 120 -2.08 14.24 -15.44
CA PHE A 120 -0.87 14.90 -14.91
C PHE A 120 0.36 14.01 -15.05
N GLY A 121 0.21 12.72 -14.77
CA GLY A 121 1.31 11.74 -14.85
C GLY A 121 1.82 11.48 -16.27
N ILE A 122 0.98 11.70 -17.30
CA ILE A 122 1.36 11.54 -18.72
C ILE A 122 1.72 12.84 -19.42
N TRP A 123 1.66 13.98 -18.74
CA TRP A 123 1.92 15.31 -19.34
C TRP A 123 3.27 15.41 -20.06
N SER A 124 4.30 14.74 -19.56
CA SER A 124 5.64 14.77 -20.15
C SER A 124 5.80 13.92 -21.43
N ASN A 125 4.81 13.12 -21.77
CA ASN A 125 4.86 12.20 -22.92
C ASN A 125 4.40 12.85 -24.24
N ASN A 126 3.87 14.07 -24.19
CA ASN A 126 3.36 14.80 -25.35
C ASN A 126 4.39 15.75 -25.99
N LYS A 127 5.71 15.45 -25.82
CA LYS A 127 6.78 16.21 -26.48
C LYS A 127 7.44 15.37 -27.56
#